data_bbbf27377647951e1353a9d505dd7ea3
#
_entry.id   bbbf27377647951e1353a9d505dd7ea3
#
_cell.length_a   1.000
_cell.length_b   1.000
_cell.length_c   1.000
_cell.angle_alpha   90.00
_cell.angle_beta   90.00
_cell.angle_gamma   90.00
#
_symmetry.space_group_name_H-M   'P 1'
#
loop_
_entity.id
_entity.type
_entity.pdbx_description
1 polymer ?
#
loop_
_entity_poly.entity_id
_entity_poly.type
_entity_poly.pdbx_seq_one_letter_code
_entity_poly.pdbx_strand_id
1 'polypeptide(L)'
;MADKTPYVLVSVFKEDAKEQDVAQAAGTIATIIDDWNAKGNMIWSGSFDDNKTAMSVIEGDKNTAEDFFKKYNDTCKSFLSSYMYQWDAMPLLSLLGQKQAA
;
A
#
# COMPACT_ATOMS: atom_id res chain seq x y z
N MET A 1 4.73 24.34 0.93
CA MET A 1 4.03 23.31 1.70
C MET A 1 3.78 22.10 0.81
N ALA A 2 4.27 20.96 1.24
CA ALA A 2 4.09 19.75 0.45
C ALA A 2 2.64 19.29 0.53
N ASP A 3 2.06 19.06 -0.61
CA ASP A 3 0.71 18.51 -0.67
C ASP A 3 0.78 17.02 -0.36
N LYS A 4 0.01 16.61 0.64
CA LYS A 4 -0.11 15.20 0.95
C LYS A 4 -1.25 14.61 0.13
N THR A 5 -0.93 13.58 -0.61
CA THR A 5 -1.89 12.85 -1.42
C THR A 5 -2.06 11.46 -0.85
N PRO A 6 -3.30 10.97 -0.75
CA PRO A 6 -3.51 9.61 -0.29
C PRO A 6 -3.24 8.60 -1.40
N TYR A 7 -2.65 7.49 -0.99
CA TYR A 7 -2.37 6.35 -1.87
C TYR A 7 -2.89 5.09 -1.20
N VAL A 8 -3.30 4.15 -2.02
CA VAL A 8 -3.72 2.83 -1.55
C VAL A 8 -2.67 1.83 -2.01
N LEU A 9 -2.10 1.11 -1.06
CA LEU A 9 -1.18 0.03 -1.33
C LEU A 9 -1.93 -1.29 -1.14
N VAL A 10 -2.02 -2.08 -2.21
CA VAL A 10 -2.67 -3.39 -2.17
C VAL A 10 -1.60 -4.45 -2.35
N SER A 11 -1.59 -5.43 -1.47
CA SER A 11 -0.64 -6.54 -1.53
C SER A 11 -1.38 -7.86 -1.48
N VAL A 12 -1.03 -8.77 -2.38
CA VAL A 12 -1.65 -10.09 -2.48
C VAL A 12 -0.56 -11.15 -2.41
N PHE A 13 -0.71 -12.12 -1.51
CA PHE A 13 0.22 -13.24 -1.44
C PHE A 13 0.20 -14.02 -2.74
N LYS A 14 1.38 -14.34 -3.26
CA LYS A 14 1.52 -15.21 -4.41
C LYS A 14 1.21 -16.65 -4.01
N GLU A 15 0.75 -17.44 -4.98
CA GLU A 15 0.42 -18.83 -4.72
C GLU A 15 1.64 -19.64 -4.26
N ASP A 16 2.81 -19.29 -4.74
CA ASP A 16 4.07 -19.95 -4.41
C ASP A 16 4.82 -19.24 -3.27
N ALA A 17 4.16 -18.39 -2.51
CA ALA A 17 4.78 -17.69 -1.38
C ALA A 17 5.27 -18.71 -0.34
N LYS A 18 6.49 -18.50 0.15
CA LYS A 18 7.11 -19.39 1.14
C LYS A 18 7.20 -18.67 2.48
N GLU A 19 6.85 -19.37 3.55
CA GLU A 19 6.95 -18.82 4.91
C GLU A 19 8.37 -18.35 5.22
N GLN A 20 9.37 -19.07 4.71
CA GLN A 20 10.77 -18.71 4.91
C GLN A 20 11.09 -17.33 4.34
N ASP A 21 10.58 -17.02 3.15
CA ASP A 21 10.81 -15.73 2.52
C ASP A 21 10.15 -14.61 3.31
N VAL A 22 8.94 -14.85 3.80
CA VAL A 22 8.23 -13.88 4.65
C VAL A 22 9.00 -13.63 5.94
N ALA A 23 9.46 -14.70 6.58
CA ALA A 23 10.22 -14.58 7.83
C ALA A 23 11.52 -13.81 7.64
N GLN A 24 12.22 -14.03 6.54
CA GLN A 24 13.46 -13.33 6.24
C GLN A 24 13.23 -11.83 5.98
N ALA A 25 12.09 -11.50 5.39
CA ALA A 25 11.78 -10.11 5.04
C ALA A 25 11.14 -9.34 6.21
N ALA A 26 10.63 -10.03 7.22
CA ALA A 26 9.82 -9.41 8.26
C ALA A 26 10.51 -8.24 8.96
N GLY A 27 11.80 -8.38 9.29
CA GLY A 27 12.54 -7.31 9.95
C GLY A 27 12.69 -6.07 9.08
N THR A 28 12.97 -6.27 7.79
CA THR A 28 13.09 -5.16 6.84
C THR A 28 11.75 -4.47 6.62
N ILE A 29 10.67 -5.25 6.52
CA ILE A 29 9.33 -4.71 6.37
C ILE A 29 8.97 -3.86 7.59
N ALA A 30 9.24 -4.36 8.79
CA ALA A 30 8.96 -3.63 10.01
C ALA A 30 9.70 -2.29 10.05
N THR A 31 10.96 -2.28 9.63
CA THR A 31 11.75 -1.06 9.58
C THR A 31 11.18 -0.06 8.60
N ILE A 32 10.76 -0.51 7.42
CA ILE A 32 10.16 0.36 6.41
C ILE A 32 8.87 0.98 6.95
N ILE A 33 8.03 0.19 7.58
CA ILE A 33 6.75 0.65 8.11
C ILE A 33 6.95 1.59 9.29
N ASP A 34 7.87 1.25 10.19
CA ASP A 34 8.17 2.11 11.36
C ASP A 34 8.69 3.47 10.92
N ASP A 35 9.58 3.49 9.93
CA ASP A 35 10.11 4.74 9.39
C ASP A 35 8.98 5.59 8.80
N TRP A 36 8.08 4.97 8.06
CA TRP A 36 6.95 5.65 7.47
C TRP A 36 5.98 6.19 8.54
N ASN A 37 5.72 5.37 9.56
CA ASN A 37 4.88 5.78 10.69
C ASN A 37 5.50 6.94 11.48
N ALA A 38 6.80 6.92 11.66
CA ALA A 38 7.50 8.00 12.38
C ALA A 38 7.33 9.34 11.69
N LYS A 39 7.11 9.33 10.39
CA LYS A 39 6.85 10.55 9.60
C LYS A 39 5.37 10.94 9.60
N GLY A 40 4.51 10.16 10.26
CA GLY A 40 3.09 10.43 10.33
C GLY A 40 2.32 10.20 9.04
N ASN A 41 2.85 9.34 8.18
CA ASN A 41 2.30 9.16 6.84
C ASN A 41 1.38 7.94 6.69
N MET A 42 1.36 7.04 7.67
CA MET A 42 0.48 5.87 7.63
C MET A 42 -0.88 6.26 8.21
N ILE A 43 -1.95 6.04 7.45
CA ILE A 43 -3.30 6.35 7.92
C ILE A 43 -3.90 5.13 8.60
N TRP A 44 -4.01 4.03 7.88
CA TRP A 44 -4.46 2.77 8.46
C TRP A 44 -4.17 1.62 7.50
N SER A 45 -4.25 0.41 8.01
CA SER A 45 -4.06 -0.77 7.20
C SER A 45 -4.88 -1.93 7.76
N GLY A 46 -5.11 -2.92 6.92
CA GLY A 46 -5.86 -4.10 7.33
C GLY A 46 -5.76 -5.18 6.28
N SER A 47 -6.30 -6.34 6.61
CA SER A 47 -6.34 -7.46 5.70
C SER A 47 -7.78 -7.82 5.38
N PHE A 48 -7.97 -8.40 4.20
CA PHE A 48 -9.28 -8.88 3.77
C PHE A 48 -9.49 -10.31 4.23
N ASP A 49 -10.75 -10.73 4.20
CA ASP A 49 -11.13 -12.07 4.68
C ASP A 49 -10.83 -13.19 3.69
N ASP A 50 -10.15 -12.89 2.60
CA ASP A 50 -9.67 -13.89 1.66
C ASP A 50 -8.35 -14.55 2.11
N ASN A 51 -7.79 -14.11 3.25
CA ASN A 51 -6.55 -14.61 3.84
C ASN A 51 -5.30 -14.41 2.97
N LYS A 52 -5.37 -13.55 1.97
CA LYS A 52 -4.21 -13.31 1.09
C LYS A 52 -4.03 -11.86 0.68
N THR A 53 -5.04 -11.01 0.86
CA THR A 53 -4.99 -9.62 0.41
C THR A 53 -4.96 -8.67 1.60
N ALA A 54 -4.06 -7.71 1.54
CA ALA A 54 -3.97 -6.64 2.53
C ALA A 54 -4.01 -5.30 1.82
N MET A 55 -4.49 -4.29 2.53
CA MET A 55 -4.56 -2.94 1.99
C MET A 55 -4.07 -1.96 3.05
N SER A 56 -3.29 -0.99 2.61
CA SER A 56 -2.83 0.10 3.47
C SER A 56 -3.16 1.42 2.80
N VAL A 57 -3.58 2.39 3.60
CA VAL A 57 -3.79 3.75 3.12
C VAL A 57 -2.66 4.59 3.69
N ILE A 58 -1.91 5.22 2.80
CA ILE A 58 -0.78 6.05 3.18
C ILE A 58 -0.97 7.44 2.60
N GLU A 59 -0.23 8.40 3.13
CA GLU A 59 -0.36 9.79 2.71
C GLU A 59 1.03 10.41 2.61
N GLY A 60 1.28 11.15 1.54
CA GLY A 60 2.56 11.80 1.35
C GLY A 60 2.65 12.44 -0.02
N ASP A 61 3.78 13.07 -0.31
CA ASP A 61 4.00 13.57 -1.66
C ASP A 61 4.34 12.40 -2.60
N LYS A 62 4.23 12.66 -3.89
CA LYS A 62 4.39 11.63 -4.90
C LYS A 62 5.76 10.94 -4.84
N ASN A 63 6.82 11.72 -4.73
CA ASN A 63 8.17 11.15 -4.72
C ASN A 63 8.41 10.29 -3.50
N THR A 64 7.95 10.73 -2.33
CA THR A 64 8.08 9.98 -1.09
C THR A 64 7.28 8.68 -1.15
N ALA A 65 6.06 8.74 -1.69
CA ALA A 65 5.21 7.57 -1.81
C ALA A 65 5.81 6.55 -2.79
N GLU A 66 6.32 7.02 -3.92
CA GLU A 66 6.96 6.14 -4.91
C GLU A 66 8.21 5.47 -4.34
N ASP A 67 9.02 6.21 -3.59
CA ASP A 67 10.22 5.67 -2.96
C ASP A 67 9.86 4.61 -1.91
N PHE A 68 8.85 4.88 -1.11
CA PHE A 68 8.34 3.91 -0.15
C PHE A 68 7.88 2.63 -0.85
N PHE A 69 7.09 2.78 -1.90
CA PHE A 69 6.57 1.62 -2.64
C PHE A 69 7.69 0.80 -3.24
N LYS A 70 8.70 1.46 -3.82
CA LYS A 70 9.84 0.76 -4.41
C LYS A 70 10.56 -0.09 -3.36
N LYS A 71 10.86 0.48 -2.21
CA LYS A 71 11.52 -0.24 -1.13
C LYS A 71 10.69 -1.42 -0.64
N TYR A 72 9.40 -1.19 -0.45
CA TYR A 72 8.48 -2.22 0.01
C TYR A 72 8.38 -3.34 -1.03
N ASN A 73 8.17 -2.99 -2.29
CA ASN A 73 8.04 -3.98 -3.35
C ASN A 73 9.32 -4.78 -3.55
N ASP A 74 10.48 -4.13 -3.53
CA ASP A 74 11.75 -4.83 -3.67
C ASP A 74 11.97 -5.83 -2.55
N THR A 75 11.51 -5.51 -1.34
CA THR A 75 11.64 -6.41 -0.19
C THR A 75 10.69 -7.59 -0.27
N CYS A 76 9.50 -7.38 -0.82
CA CYS A 76 8.40 -8.35 -0.74
C CYS A 76 8.09 -9.09 -2.04
N LYS A 77 8.71 -8.73 -3.14
CA LYS A 77 8.31 -9.22 -4.47
C LYS A 77 8.40 -10.74 -4.64
N SER A 78 9.17 -11.42 -3.81
CA SER A 78 9.26 -12.88 -3.91
C SER A 78 8.00 -13.58 -3.39
N PHE A 79 7.23 -12.92 -2.53
CA PHE A 79 6.03 -13.53 -1.94
C PHE A 79 4.77 -12.68 -2.03
N LEU A 80 4.89 -11.40 -2.39
CA LEU A 80 3.74 -10.51 -2.56
C LEU A 80 3.72 -9.90 -3.95
N SER A 81 2.53 -9.79 -4.51
CA SER A 81 2.27 -8.91 -5.64
C SER A 81 1.69 -7.63 -5.06
N SER A 82 2.37 -6.52 -5.28
CA SER A 82 2.01 -5.24 -4.66
C SER A 82 1.70 -4.21 -5.71
N TYR A 83 0.68 -3.40 -5.42
CA TYR A 83 0.21 -2.37 -6.32
C TYR A 83 -0.07 -1.12 -5.52
N MET A 84 0.26 0.04 -6.07
CA MET A 84 -0.04 1.31 -5.40
C MET A 84 -0.76 2.23 -6.36
N TYR A 85 -1.84 2.82 -5.86
CA TYR A 85 -2.68 3.72 -6.62
C TYR A 85 -2.88 5.02 -5.87
N GLN A 86 -2.89 6.13 -6.58
CA GLN A 86 -3.36 7.38 -6.00
C GLN A 86 -4.86 7.24 -5.76
N TRP A 87 -5.32 7.68 -4.61
CA TRP A 87 -6.70 7.48 -4.19
C TRP A 87 -7.39 8.81 -3.97
N ASP A 88 -8.58 8.93 -4.54
CA ASP A 88 -9.44 10.08 -4.33
C ASP A 88 -10.75 9.56 -3.78
N ALA A 89 -10.89 9.60 -2.46
CA ALA A 89 -12.08 9.07 -1.80
C ALA A 89 -13.30 9.92 -2.11
N MET A 90 -14.36 9.28 -2.57
CA MET A 90 -15.61 9.96 -2.87
C MET A 90 -16.78 9.01 -2.68
N PRO A 91 -17.98 9.55 -2.41
CA PRO A 91 -19.17 8.71 -2.31
C PRO A 91 -19.44 7.97 -3.63
N LEU A 92 -19.94 6.76 -3.51
CA LEU A 92 -20.19 5.92 -4.68
C LEU A 92 -21.09 6.58 -5.72
N LEU A 93 -22.14 7.28 -5.24
CA LEU A 93 -23.06 7.95 -6.17
C LEU A 93 -22.35 9.03 -6.98
N SER A 94 -21.42 9.75 -6.35
CA SER A 94 -20.64 10.77 -7.06
C SER A 94 -19.74 10.13 -8.11
N LEU A 95 -19.15 8.97 -7.79
CA LEU A 95 -18.32 8.24 -8.73
C LEU A 95 -19.13 7.78 -9.95
N LEU A 96 -20.31 7.25 -9.71
CA LEU A 96 -21.20 6.82 -10.79
C LEU A 96 -21.64 8.00 -11.65
N GLY A 97 -21.93 9.13 -11.02
CA GLY A 97 -22.29 10.34 -11.74
C GLY A 97 -21.19 10.83 -12.66
N GLN A 98 -19.94 10.77 -12.21
CA GLN A 98 -18.80 11.14 -13.03
C GLN A 98 -18.67 10.26 -14.26
N LYS A 99 -18.87 8.97 -14.10
CA LYS A 99 -18.79 8.04 -15.22
C LYS A 99 -19.92 8.27 -16.23
N GLN A 100 -21.10 8.59 -15.74
CA GLN A 100 -22.24 8.87 -16.62
C GLN A 100 -22.07 10.18 -17.38
N ALA A 101 -21.39 11.14 -16.78
CA ALA A 101 -21.14 12.44 -17.41
C ALA A 101 -20.09 12.37 -18.51
N ALA A 102 -19.31 11.34 -18.56
CA ALA A 102 -18.24 11.16 -19.55
C ALA A 102 -18.80 10.59 -20.91
#